data_ca81638e04a68c8e6ee7c6e4d838e5b6
#
_entry.id   ca81638e04a68c8e6ee7c6e4d838e5b6
#
_cell.length_a   1.000
_cell.length_b   1.000
_cell.length_c   1.000
_cell.angle_alpha   90.00
_cell.angle_beta   90.00
_cell.angle_gamma   90.00
#
_symmetry.space_group_name_H-M   'P 1'
#
loop_
_entity.id
_entity.type
_entity.pdbx_description
1 polymer ?
#
loop_
_entity_poly.entity_id
_entity_poly.type
_entity_poly.pdbx_seq_one_letter_code
_entity_poly.pdbx_strand_id
1 'polypeptide(L)'
;MNDIITFQGERGANSELACKRAFPNMETLPSHTFEDVFENVIKGMANYAMIPIENSVAGRVADIHHLLPKSGLFITAEYFQPVNHCLLAKKNISINDIDIALSHIQALSQCRETPVSYTHLTLPTKRIV
;
A
#
# COMPACT_ATOMS: atom_id res chain seq x y z
N MET A 1 -18.34 2.48 -21.33
CA MET A 1 -17.72 2.96 -20.08
C MET A 1 -16.82 1.87 -19.54
N ASN A 2 -15.64 2.24 -19.08
CA ASN A 2 -14.76 1.26 -18.44
C ASN A 2 -15.20 1.03 -16.99
N ASP A 3 -15.02 -0.20 -16.51
CA ASP A 3 -15.22 -0.48 -15.10
C ASP A 3 -14.19 0.30 -14.24
N ILE A 4 -14.60 0.66 -13.04
CA ILE A 4 -13.78 1.41 -12.09
C ILE A 4 -13.38 0.48 -10.94
N ILE A 5 -12.09 0.47 -10.64
CA ILE A 5 -11.52 -0.23 -9.49
C ILE A 5 -10.94 0.77 -8.48
N THR A 6 -11.46 0.76 -7.27
CA THR A 6 -10.99 1.64 -6.19
C THR A 6 -9.93 0.97 -5.33
N PHE A 7 -9.05 1.77 -4.75
CA PHE A 7 -7.97 1.31 -3.87
C PHE A 7 -7.68 2.35 -2.79
N GLN A 8 -7.11 1.93 -1.66
CA GLN A 8 -6.67 2.86 -0.62
C GLN A 8 -5.26 3.38 -0.93
N GLY A 9 -5.09 4.67 -0.89
CA GLY A 9 -3.82 5.36 -1.09
C GLY A 9 -3.85 6.40 -2.19
N GLU A 10 -2.69 6.88 -2.54
CA GLU A 10 -2.48 7.89 -3.58
C GLU A 10 -2.12 7.25 -4.93
N ARG A 11 -2.23 8.03 -5.99
CA ARG A 11 -1.75 7.61 -7.30
C ARG A 11 -0.25 7.32 -7.25
N GLY A 12 0.18 6.23 -7.88
CA GLY A 12 1.56 5.75 -7.84
C GLY A 12 1.84 4.76 -6.69
N ALA A 13 0.89 4.53 -5.80
CA ALA A 13 1.01 3.52 -4.73
C ALA A 13 1.05 2.09 -5.28
N ASN A 14 1.57 1.16 -4.47
CA ASN A 14 1.60 -0.27 -4.84
C ASN A 14 0.20 -0.84 -5.12
N SER A 15 -0.82 -0.36 -4.42
CA SER A 15 -2.20 -0.77 -4.66
C SER A 15 -2.71 -0.33 -6.03
N GLU A 16 -2.37 0.88 -6.49
CA GLU A 16 -2.69 1.29 -7.86
C GLU A 16 -1.95 0.46 -8.90
N LEU A 17 -0.68 0.17 -8.64
CA LEU A 17 0.13 -0.68 -9.52
C LEU A 17 -0.48 -2.08 -9.65
N ALA A 18 -0.97 -2.64 -8.55
CA ALA A 18 -1.70 -3.91 -8.55
C ALA A 18 -2.98 -3.82 -9.41
N CYS A 19 -3.75 -2.74 -9.28
CA CYS A 19 -4.93 -2.50 -10.13
C CYS A 19 -4.57 -2.51 -11.61
N LYS A 20 -3.57 -1.73 -11.99
CA LYS A 20 -3.15 -1.58 -13.39
C LYS A 20 -2.58 -2.85 -14.00
N ARG A 21 -1.88 -3.65 -13.21
CA ARG A 21 -1.29 -4.92 -13.67
C ARG A 21 -2.32 -6.04 -13.77
N ALA A 22 -3.17 -6.17 -12.76
CA ALA A 22 -4.18 -7.22 -12.73
C ALA A 22 -5.37 -6.92 -13.66
N PHE A 23 -5.77 -5.66 -13.76
CA PHE A 23 -6.95 -5.20 -14.50
C PHE A 23 -6.64 -3.97 -15.36
N PRO A 24 -5.84 -4.13 -16.43
CA PRO A 24 -5.32 -3.00 -17.21
C PRO A 24 -6.40 -2.17 -17.93
N ASN A 25 -7.58 -2.74 -18.11
CA ASN A 25 -8.70 -2.08 -18.79
C ASN A 25 -9.63 -1.32 -17.83
N MET A 26 -9.41 -1.40 -16.53
CA MET A 26 -10.20 -0.68 -15.54
C MET A 26 -9.59 0.68 -15.23
N GLU A 27 -10.45 1.66 -14.95
CA GLU A 27 -10.03 2.96 -14.45
C GLU A 27 -9.79 2.90 -12.94
N THR A 28 -8.70 3.50 -12.47
CA THR A 28 -8.34 3.47 -11.05
C THR A 28 -8.89 4.66 -10.29
N LEU A 29 -9.49 4.43 -9.12
CA LEU A 29 -10.04 5.44 -8.22
C LEU A 29 -9.35 5.39 -6.86
N PRO A 30 -8.48 6.37 -6.53
CA PRO A 30 -7.85 6.43 -5.21
C PRO A 30 -8.86 6.82 -4.12
N SER A 31 -8.70 6.26 -2.94
CA SER A 31 -9.51 6.53 -1.75
C SER A 31 -8.60 6.73 -0.53
N HIS A 32 -9.01 7.59 0.40
CA HIS A 32 -8.18 7.92 1.56
C HIS A 32 -8.10 6.80 2.58
N THR A 33 -9.21 6.14 2.84
CA THR A 33 -9.32 5.09 3.85
C THR A 33 -9.83 3.79 3.26
N PHE A 34 -9.65 2.68 3.98
CA PHE A 34 -10.26 1.41 3.60
C PHE A 34 -11.79 1.47 3.65
N GLU A 35 -12.34 2.18 4.62
CA GLU A 35 -13.78 2.44 4.72
C GLU A 35 -14.32 3.10 3.45
N ASP A 36 -13.64 4.13 2.94
CA ASP A 36 -14.01 4.81 1.69
C ASP A 36 -13.97 3.85 0.50
N VAL A 37 -12.99 2.95 0.45
CA VAL A 37 -12.89 1.92 -0.60
C VAL A 37 -14.13 1.03 -0.60
N PHE A 38 -14.53 0.51 0.56
CA PHE A 38 -15.73 -0.31 0.68
C PHE A 38 -17.00 0.47 0.32
N GLU A 39 -17.13 1.70 0.82
CA GLU A 39 -18.26 2.56 0.51
C GLU A 39 -18.40 2.87 -0.98
N ASN A 40 -17.30 3.15 -1.67
CA ASN A 40 -17.32 3.43 -3.10
C ASN A 40 -17.90 2.28 -3.91
N VAL A 41 -17.63 1.03 -3.53
CA VAL A 41 -18.23 -0.12 -4.19
C VAL A 41 -19.71 -0.28 -3.80
N ILE A 42 -20.04 -0.15 -2.53
CA ILE A 42 -21.42 -0.28 -2.02
C ILE A 42 -22.33 0.78 -2.65
N LYS A 43 -21.86 2.01 -2.79
CA LYS A 43 -22.59 3.13 -3.41
C LYS A 43 -22.59 3.12 -4.94
N GLY A 44 -21.87 2.20 -5.56
CA GLY A 44 -21.77 2.10 -7.02
C GLY A 44 -20.86 3.14 -7.69
N MET A 45 -20.03 3.84 -6.92
CA MET A 45 -19.01 4.74 -7.45
C MET A 45 -17.84 3.99 -8.11
N ALA A 46 -17.62 2.74 -7.69
CA ALA A 46 -16.69 1.80 -8.29
C ALA A 46 -17.36 0.44 -8.44
N ASN A 47 -16.90 -0.35 -9.41
CA ASN A 47 -17.39 -1.70 -9.66
C ASN A 47 -16.65 -2.73 -8.81
N TYR A 48 -15.37 -2.46 -8.56
CA TYR A 48 -14.45 -3.36 -7.83
C TYR A 48 -13.59 -2.58 -6.85
N ALA A 49 -13.01 -3.32 -5.90
CA ALA A 49 -12.00 -2.80 -4.99
C ALA A 49 -10.76 -3.70 -4.98
N MET A 50 -9.58 -3.10 -5.05
CA MET A 50 -8.31 -3.78 -4.81
C MET A 50 -7.90 -3.55 -3.36
N ILE A 51 -7.88 -4.60 -2.57
CA ILE A 51 -7.72 -4.53 -1.12
C ILE A 51 -6.55 -5.41 -0.68
N PRO A 52 -5.58 -4.89 0.07
CA PRO A 52 -4.49 -5.70 0.63
C PRO A 52 -5.03 -6.56 1.78
N ILE A 53 -4.95 -7.86 1.63
CA ILE A 53 -5.39 -8.81 2.67
C ILE A 53 -4.24 -9.19 3.59
N GLU A 54 -3.06 -9.40 3.01
CA GLU A 54 -1.89 -9.90 3.72
C GLU A 54 -0.60 -9.43 3.06
N ASN A 55 0.41 -9.20 3.86
CA ASN A 55 1.77 -8.97 3.42
C ASN A 55 2.66 -10.11 3.91
N SER A 56 3.54 -10.62 3.06
CA SER A 56 4.41 -11.77 3.38
C SER A 56 5.34 -11.54 4.57
N VAL A 57 5.68 -10.29 4.88
CA VAL A 57 6.55 -9.92 6.01
C VAL A 57 5.76 -9.37 7.19
N ALA A 58 4.83 -8.44 6.94
CA ALA A 58 4.04 -7.77 7.98
C ALA A 58 2.80 -8.57 8.44
N GLY A 59 2.42 -9.61 7.70
CA GLY A 59 1.26 -10.44 8.02
C GLY A 59 -0.07 -9.82 7.61
N ARG A 60 -1.11 -10.06 8.37
CA ARG A 60 -2.48 -9.66 8.07
C ARG A 60 -2.69 -8.15 8.15
N VAL A 61 -3.52 -7.63 7.27
CA VAL A 61 -4.07 -6.27 7.36
C VAL A 61 -5.32 -6.31 8.23
N ALA A 62 -5.18 -6.01 9.51
CA ALA A 62 -6.24 -6.19 10.51
C ALA A 62 -7.55 -5.47 10.18
N ASP A 63 -7.46 -4.23 9.69
CA ASP A 63 -8.64 -3.42 9.34
C ASP A 63 -9.52 -4.11 8.29
N ILE A 64 -8.91 -4.74 7.31
CA ILE A 64 -9.62 -5.45 6.23
C ILE A 64 -10.34 -6.68 6.78
N HIS A 65 -9.70 -7.43 7.66
CA HIS A 65 -10.33 -8.60 8.28
C HIS A 65 -11.54 -8.23 9.17
N HIS A 66 -11.59 -6.99 9.62
CA HIS A 66 -12.74 -6.45 10.37
C HIS A 66 -13.84 -5.91 9.44
N LEU A 67 -13.47 -5.20 8.37
CA LEU A 67 -14.40 -4.52 7.46
C LEU A 67 -15.07 -5.48 6.46
N LEU A 68 -14.32 -6.40 5.89
CA LEU A 68 -14.80 -7.28 4.82
C LEU A 68 -16.04 -8.11 5.21
N PRO A 69 -16.11 -8.79 6.38
CA PRO A 69 -17.27 -9.58 6.75
C PRO A 69 -18.57 -8.77 6.90
N LYS A 70 -18.44 -7.48 7.22
CA LYS A 70 -19.59 -6.57 7.44
C LYS A 70 -20.02 -5.84 6.18
N SER A 71 -19.22 -5.87 5.12
CA SER A 71 -19.45 -5.07 3.91
C SER A 71 -20.54 -5.61 2.99
N GLY A 72 -20.82 -6.91 3.05
CA GLY A 72 -21.67 -7.58 2.08
C GLY A 72 -21.03 -7.79 0.71
N LEU A 73 -19.73 -7.47 0.56
CA LEU A 73 -18.98 -7.68 -0.67
C LEU A 73 -18.34 -9.07 -0.71
N PHE A 74 -18.04 -9.53 -1.91
CA PHE A 74 -17.45 -10.84 -2.15
C PHE A 74 -16.07 -10.71 -2.78
N ILE A 75 -15.17 -11.63 -2.42
CA ILE A 75 -13.87 -11.77 -3.07
C ILE A 75 -14.08 -12.50 -4.40
N THR A 76 -13.73 -11.85 -5.50
CA THR A 76 -13.91 -12.39 -6.86
C THR A 76 -12.60 -12.81 -7.52
N ALA A 77 -11.47 -12.27 -7.05
CA ALA A 77 -10.13 -12.58 -7.56
C ALA A 77 -9.07 -12.27 -6.52
N GLU A 78 -7.86 -12.77 -6.74
CA GLU A 78 -6.69 -12.41 -5.95
C GLU A 78 -5.52 -12.05 -6.87
N TYR A 79 -4.60 -11.21 -6.37
CA TYR A 79 -3.40 -10.81 -7.07
C TYR A 79 -2.23 -10.65 -6.10
N PHE A 80 -1.08 -11.19 -6.48
CA PHE A 80 0.16 -11.07 -5.71
C PHE A 80 1.00 -9.94 -6.29
N GLN A 81 1.06 -8.81 -5.57
CA GLN A 81 1.83 -7.65 -5.97
C GLN A 81 3.20 -7.68 -5.32
N PRO A 82 4.30 -7.82 -6.09
CA PRO A 82 5.65 -7.62 -5.55
C PRO A 82 5.82 -6.17 -5.08
N VAL A 83 6.32 -6.01 -3.86
CA VAL A 83 6.60 -4.70 -3.26
C VAL A 83 8.12 -4.53 -3.13
N ASN A 84 8.67 -3.59 -3.87
CA ASN A 84 10.09 -3.22 -3.81
C ASN A 84 10.22 -1.88 -3.10
N HIS A 85 10.84 -1.90 -1.92
CA HIS A 85 11.11 -0.67 -1.18
C HIS A 85 12.29 0.06 -1.80
N CYS A 86 12.15 1.38 -1.94
CA CYS A 86 13.19 2.25 -2.49
C CYS A 86 13.56 3.31 -1.46
N LEU A 87 14.85 3.53 -1.29
CA LEU A 87 15.35 4.66 -0.50
C LEU A 87 15.43 5.88 -1.41
N LEU A 88 14.66 6.92 -1.09
CA LEU A 88 14.60 8.16 -1.85
C LEU A 88 15.33 9.27 -1.10
N ALA A 89 16.13 10.03 -1.83
CA ALA A 89 16.85 11.18 -1.31
C ALA A 89 16.86 12.33 -2.33
N LYS A 90 17.32 13.49 -1.91
CA LYS A 90 17.54 14.62 -2.82
C LYS A 90 18.60 14.24 -3.85
N LYS A 91 18.52 14.86 -5.03
CA LYS A 91 19.52 14.67 -6.10
C LYS A 91 20.94 14.95 -5.59
N ASN A 92 21.87 14.12 -6.02
CA ASN A 92 23.31 14.22 -5.67
C ASN A 92 23.63 13.90 -4.20
N ILE A 93 22.75 13.22 -3.48
CA ILE A 93 23.03 12.66 -2.15
C ILE A 93 23.48 11.22 -2.31
N SER A 94 24.62 10.85 -1.70
CA SER A 94 25.04 9.46 -1.62
C SER A 94 24.42 8.77 -0.40
N ILE A 95 24.41 7.44 -0.39
CA ILE A 95 23.88 6.68 0.74
C ILE A 95 24.66 6.98 2.04
N ASN A 96 25.95 7.32 1.92
CA ASN A 96 26.81 7.65 3.07
C ASN A 96 26.48 9.01 3.71
N ASP A 97 25.72 9.87 3.00
CA ASP A 97 25.28 11.18 3.50
C ASP A 97 23.92 11.12 4.21
N ILE A 98 23.33 9.92 4.32
CA ILE A 98 22.00 9.72 4.90
C ILE A 98 22.14 9.23 6.34
N ASP A 99 21.67 10.02 7.30
CA ASP A 99 21.67 9.67 8.72
C ASP A 99 20.32 9.06 9.16
N ILE A 100 19.23 9.49 8.54
CA ILE A 100 17.87 9.13 8.97
C ILE A 100 17.02 8.74 7.76
N ALA A 101 16.37 7.58 7.85
CA ALA A 101 15.33 7.15 6.92
C ALA A 101 13.95 7.30 7.56
N LEU A 102 13.03 7.97 6.86
CA LEU A 102 11.68 8.22 7.33
C LEU A 102 10.67 7.52 6.42
N SER A 103 9.77 6.75 7.00
CA SER A 103 8.72 6.09 6.25
C SER A 103 7.57 5.65 7.15
N HIS A 104 6.55 5.06 6.55
CA HIS A 104 5.48 4.39 7.27
C HIS A 104 6.04 3.24 8.13
N ILE A 105 5.46 3.02 9.31
CA ILE A 105 5.97 2.03 10.27
C ILE A 105 6.07 0.61 9.68
N GLN A 106 5.13 0.21 8.84
CA GLN A 106 5.17 -1.09 8.18
C GLN A 106 6.32 -1.20 7.18
N ALA A 107 6.60 -0.16 6.42
CA ALA A 107 7.74 -0.12 5.50
C ALA A 107 9.06 -0.19 6.27
N LEU A 108 9.18 0.55 7.37
CA LEU A 108 10.36 0.51 8.23
C LEU A 108 10.58 -0.87 8.84
N SER A 109 9.52 -1.54 9.31
CA SER A 109 9.63 -2.88 9.88
C SER A 109 10.03 -3.95 8.85
N GLN A 110 9.59 -3.80 7.61
CA GLN A 110 9.97 -4.69 6.50
C GLN A 110 11.42 -4.49 6.04
N CYS A 111 11.99 -3.30 6.25
CA CYS A 111 13.35 -2.94 5.87
C CYS A 111 14.34 -2.96 7.04
N ARG A 112 14.01 -3.59 8.18
CA ARG A 112 14.84 -3.53 9.41
C ARG A 112 16.28 -3.92 9.19
N GLU A 113 16.53 -4.97 8.45
CA GLU A 113 17.89 -5.49 8.25
C GLU A 113 18.72 -4.60 7.32
N THR A 114 18.10 -4.03 6.29
CA THR A 114 18.80 -3.20 5.31
C THR A 114 19.36 -1.91 5.91
N PRO A 115 18.60 -1.08 6.66
CA PRO A 115 19.17 0.09 7.33
C PRO A 115 20.18 -0.25 8.41
N VAL A 116 20.00 -1.35 9.15
CA VAL A 116 20.95 -1.78 10.19
C VAL A 116 22.30 -2.18 9.62
N SER A 117 22.35 -2.68 8.38
CA SER A 117 23.63 -2.99 7.72
C SER A 117 24.45 -1.74 7.36
N TYR A 118 23.80 -0.55 7.38
CA TYR A 118 24.47 0.76 7.24
C TYR A 118 24.57 1.40 8.63
N THR A 119 25.68 1.26 9.29
CA THR A 119 25.90 1.63 10.71
C THR A 119 25.63 3.11 11.05
N HIS A 120 25.55 3.99 10.06
CA HIS A 120 25.24 5.41 10.20
C HIS A 120 23.76 5.75 10.00
N LEU A 121 22.91 4.76 9.62
CA LEU A 121 21.47 4.97 9.48
C LEU A 121 20.73 4.58 10.76
N THR A 122 19.82 5.46 11.21
CA THR A 122 18.91 5.20 12.31
C THR A 122 17.47 5.20 11.80
N LEU A 123 16.67 4.26 12.28
CA LEU A 123 15.23 4.24 12.02
C LEU A 123 14.50 4.95 13.17
N PRO A 124 13.49 5.80 12.87
CA PRO A 124 12.68 6.39 13.91
C PRO A 124 11.89 5.31 14.66
N THR A 125 11.88 5.41 15.98
CA THR A 125 11.13 4.49 16.84
C THR A 125 9.66 4.83 16.94
N LYS A 126 9.27 6.02 16.50
CA LYS A 126 7.88 6.49 16.49
C LYS A 126 7.47 6.83 15.07
N ARG A 127 6.18 6.63 14.79
CA ARG A 127 5.58 7.08 13.53
C ARG A 127 5.71 8.60 13.43
N ILE A 128 6.35 9.06 12.37
CA ILE A 128 6.39 10.46 11.99
C ILE A 128 5.33 10.65 10.90
N VAL A 129 4.44 11.54 11.15
CA VAL A 129 3.36 11.87 10.22
C VAL A 129 3.84 12.95 9.25
#